data_854df90f19ccfa4d2624cf3bfdfc7034
#
_entry.id   854df90f19ccfa4d2624cf3bfdfc7034
#
_cell.length_a   1.000
_cell.length_b   1.000
_cell.length_c   1.000
_cell.angle_alpha   90.00
_cell.angle_beta   90.00
_cell.angle_gamma   90.00
#
_symmetry.space_group_name_H-M   'P 1'
#
loop_
_entity.id
_entity.type
_entity.pdbx_description
1 polymer ?
#
loop_
_entity_poly.entity_id
_entity_poly.type
_entity_poly.pdbx_seq_one_letter_code
_entity_poly.pdbx_strand_id
1 'polypeptide(L)'
;YKRLKVSVKSSYFRIKDRPSFVVYGKKGMFVKSTKDRQEEHLKLFHMPENKDFGVDLPEHYGVLTYIDSHGDYHEEKVKTVQGDYSRYYAALYETVVNGREQEVKPEQTILQIKLLEAGIEGLH
;
A
#
# COMPACT_ATOMS: atom_id res chain seq x y z
N TYR A 1 11.21 11.41 8.83
CA TYR A 1 12.27 10.39 8.72
C TYR A 1 13.58 11.02 8.22
N LYS A 2 14.73 10.69 8.83
CA LYS A 2 16.03 11.33 8.50
C LYS A 2 16.49 11.07 7.05
N ARG A 3 16.04 9.97 6.42
CA ARG A 3 16.49 9.54 5.08
C ARG A 3 15.36 9.18 4.12
N LEU A 4 14.13 9.45 4.49
CA LEU A 4 12.95 9.13 3.70
C LEU A 4 12.07 10.37 3.58
N LYS A 5 11.70 10.73 2.36
CA LYS A 5 10.65 11.72 2.07
C LYS A 5 9.41 10.96 1.62
N VAL A 6 8.29 11.21 2.27
CA VAL A 6 6.99 10.66 1.88
C VAL A 6 6.11 11.80 1.41
N SER A 7 5.41 11.61 0.29
CA SER A 7 4.41 12.54 -0.23
C SER A 7 3.10 11.79 -0.39
N VAL A 8 2.07 12.24 0.30
CA VAL A 8 0.69 11.75 0.14
C VAL A 8 -0.05 12.76 -0.71
N LYS A 9 -0.75 12.29 -1.76
CA LYS A 9 -1.46 13.16 -2.70
C LYS A 9 -2.88 12.64 -2.89
N SER A 10 -3.87 13.50 -2.69
CA SER A 10 -5.28 13.23 -2.94
C SER A 10 -5.88 14.34 -3.80
N SER A 11 -6.83 14.01 -4.67
CA SER A 11 -7.58 14.98 -5.45
C SER A 11 -8.81 14.31 -6.08
N TYR A 12 -9.93 15.00 -6.04
CA TYR A 12 -11.15 14.61 -6.76
C TYR A 12 -11.18 15.15 -8.22
N PHE A 13 -10.29 16.09 -8.55
CA PHE A 13 -10.25 16.77 -9.86
C PHE A 13 -9.15 16.17 -10.75
N ARG A 14 -9.20 14.86 -10.99
CA ARG A 14 -8.23 14.19 -11.85
C ARG A 14 -8.91 13.66 -13.10
N ILE A 15 -8.38 14.03 -14.26
CA ILE A 15 -8.80 13.47 -15.55
C ILE A 15 -8.16 12.09 -15.77
N LYS A 16 -6.95 11.88 -15.21
CA LYS A 16 -6.22 10.61 -15.30
C LYS A 16 -5.67 10.23 -13.94
N ASP A 17 -5.78 8.96 -13.61
CA ASP A 17 -5.23 8.44 -12.37
C ASP A 17 -3.71 8.49 -12.34
N ARG A 18 -3.17 8.77 -11.17
CA ARG A 18 -1.75 8.65 -10.88
C ARG A 18 -1.48 7.25 -10.35
N PRO A 19 -0.23 6.73 -10.50
CA PRO A 19 0.15 5.51 -9.83
C PRO A 19 -0.15 5.58 -8.33
N SER A 20 -0.67 4.48 -7.78
CA SER A 20 -0.98 4.37 -6.35
C SER A 20 0.29 4.41 -5.50
N PHE A 21 1.37 3.82 -6.03
CA PHE A 21 2.66 3.76 -5.34
C PHE A 21 3.79 4.12 -6.30
N VAL A 22 4.65 5.04 -5.86
CA VAL A 22 5.90 5.38 -6.53
C VAL A 22 6.98 5.45 -5.46
N VAL A 23 8.00 4.61 -5.58
CA VAL A 23 9.13 4.56 -4.64
C VAL A 23 10.41 4.83 -5.39
N TYR A 24 11.13 5.87 -5.01
CA TYR A 24 12.44 6.20 -5.57
C TYR A 24 13.53 5.74 -4.63
N GLY A 25 14.42 4.89 -5.13
CA GLY A 25 15.65 4.48 -4.48
C GLY A 25 16.88 5.14 -5.12
N LYS A 26 18.06 4.92 -4.55
CA LYS A 26 19.32 5.47 -5.09
C LYS A 26 19.72 4.90 -6.45
N LYS A 27 19.32 3.66 -6.75
CA LYS A 27 19.70 2.94 -7.97
C LYS A 27 18.52 2.46 -8.78
N GLY A 28 17.30 2.79 -8.40
CA GLY A 28 16.12 2.33 -9.10
C GLY A 28 14.83 2.95 -8.60
N MET A 29 13.77 2.58 -9.24
CA MET A 29 12.42 3.06 -8.99
C MET A 29 11.42 1.89 -9.06
N PHE A 30 10.43 1.90 -8.17
CA PHE A 30 9.30 1.00 -8.25
C PHE A 30 8.01 1.79 -8.47
N VAL A 31 7.20 1.37 -9.42
CA VAL A 31 5.91 1.99 -9.73
C VAL A 31 4.83 0.92 -9.75
N LYS A 32 3.75 1.13 -8.99
CA LYS A 32 2.54 0.31 -9.08
C LYS A 32 1.33 1.22 -9.27
N SER A 33 0.61 1.02 -10.37
CA SER A 33 -0.48 1.90 -10.77
C SER A 33 -1.74 1.69 -9.93
N THR A 34 -2.02 0.46 -9.50
CA THR A 34 -3.23 0.11 -8.75
C THR A 34 -2.92 -0.27 -7.30
N LYS A 35 -3.92 -0.24 -6.43
CA LYS A 35 -3.92 -0.97 -5.17
C LYS A 35 -4.12 -2.47 -5.44
N ASP A 36 -4.14 -3.30 -4.40
CA ASP A 36 -4.57 -4.68 -4.53
C ASP A 36 -6.09 -4.78 -4.78
N ARG A 37 -6.57 -5.98 -5.06
CA ARG A 37 -7.96 -6.21 -5.44
C ARG A 37 -8.90 -6.53 -4.29
N GLN A 38 -8.46 -6.47 -3.05
CA GLN A 38 -9.29 -6.86 -1.90
C GLN A 38 -10.59 -6.07 -1.81
N GLU A 39 -10.51 -4.73 -1.94
CA GLU A 39 -11.69 -3.87 -1.88
C GLU A 39 -12.65 -4.12 -3.07
N GLU A 40 -12.11 -4.35 -4.27
CA GLU A 40 -12.87 -4.72 -5.46
C GLU A 40 -13.61 -6.03 -5.25
N HIS A 41 -12.91 -7.04 -4.76
CA HIS A 41 -13.47 -8.35 -4.47
C HIS A 41 -14.59 -8.27 -3.42
N LEU A 42 -14.38 -7.56 -2.32
CA LEU A 42 -15.41 -7.38 -1.28
C LEU A 42 -16.67 -6.70 -1.84
N LYS A 43 -16.55 -5.71 -2.71
CA LYS A 43 -17.70 -5.07 -3.37
C LYS A 43 -18.49 -6.04 -4.26
N LEU A 44 -17.84 -7.08 -4.76
CA LEU A 44 -18.45 -8.14 -5.56
C LEU A 44 -18.85 -9.37 -4.73
N PHE A 45 -18.81 -9.29 -3.39
CA PHE A 45 -19.08 -10.40 -2.47
C PHE A 45 -18.14 -11.61 -2.68
N HIS A 46 -16.96 -11.39 -3.28
CA HIS A 46 -15.89 -12.37 -3.34
C HIS A 46 -15.07 -12.28 -2.07
N MET A 47 -15.32 -13.20 -1.15
CA MET A 47 -14.89 -13.11 0.25
C MET A 47 -13.50 -13.72 0.49
N PRO A 48 -12.86 -13.44 1.64
CA PRO A 48 -11.51 -13.91 1.98
C PRO A 48 -11.32 -15.44 2.01
N GLU A 49 -12.38 -16.23 2.11
CA GLU A 49 -12.33 -17.69 2.03
C GLU A 49 -11.93 -18.21 0.64
N ASN A 50 -12.07 -17.39 -0.38
CA ASN A 50 -11.66 -17.73 -1.75
C ASN A 50 -10.14 -17.62 -1.88
N LYS A 51 -9.51 -18.65 -2.45
CA LYS A 51 -8.04 -18.74 -2.58
C LYS A 51 -7.40 -17.62 -3.41
N ASP A 52 -8.17 -17.02 -4.31
CA ASP A 52 -7.76 -15.93 -5.19
C ASP A 52 -8.19 -14.55 -4.67
N PHE A 53 -8.73 -14.47 -3.43
CA PHE A 53 -9.11 -13.19 -2.83
C PHE A 53 -7.89 -12.26 -2.75
N GLY A 54 -8.04 -11.04 -3.25
CA GLY A 54 -7.00 -10.03 -3.24
C GLY A 54 -5.81 -10.30 -4.18
N VAL A 55 -5.84 -11.40 -4.95
CA VAL A 55 -4.75 -11.71 -5.89
C VAL A 55 -4.80 -10.76 -7.09
N ASP A 56 -3.69 -10.07 -7.34
CA ASP A 56 -3.56 -9.20 -8.50
C ASP A 56 -3.41 -9.98 -9.80
N LEU A 57 -3.92 -9.39 -10.86
CA LEU A 57 -3.65 -9.85 -12.23
C LEU A 57 -2.25 -9.39 -12.67
N PRO A 58 -1.57 -10.12 -13.58
CA PRO A 58 -0.22 -9.77 -14.05
C PRO A 58 -0.09 -8.37 -14.67
N GLU A 59 -1.16 -7.83 -15.24
CA GLU A 59 -1.22 -6.45 -15.74
C GLU A 59 -1.17 -5.39 -14.64
N HIS A 60 -1.54 -5.75 -13.41
CA HIS A 60 -1.54 -4.86 -12.24
C HIS A 60 -0.26 -4.95 -11.40
N TYR A 61 0.69 -5.82 -11.78
CA TYR A 61 1.96 -5.91 -11.07
C TYR A 61 2.74 -4.60 -11.14
N GLY A 62 3.47 -4.31 -10.07
CA GLY A 62 4.39 -3.19 -10.07
C GLY A 62 5.58 -3.43 -11.00
N VAL A 63 6.17 -2.35 -11.49
CA VAL A 63 7.38 -2.38 -12.32
C VAL A 63 8.54 -1.86 -11.49
N LEU A 64 9.58 -2.67 -11.38
CA LEU A 64 10.87 -2.30 -10.81
C LEU A 64 11.85 -1.99 -11.94
N THR A 65 12.38 -0.77 -11.92
CA THR A 65 13.40 -0.31 -12.84
C THR A 65 14.67 0.01 -12.06
N TYR A 66 15.82 -0.54 -12.43
CA TYR A 66 17.06 -0.30 -11.68
C TYR A 66 18.31 -0.41 -12.55
N ILE A 67 19.40 0.15 -12.03
CA ILE A 67 20.75 -0.03 -12.56
C ILE A 67 21.49 -0.99 -11.62
N ASP A 68 22.06 -2.05 -12.16
CA ASP A 68 22.79 -3.05 -11.39
C ASP A 68 24.22 -2.60 -11.04
N SER A 69 25.04 -3.50 -10.47
CA SER A 69 26.42 -3.21 -10.09
C SER A 69 27.37 -3.03 -11.28
N HIS A 70 26.99 -3.52 -12.45
CA HIS A 70 27.77 -3.41 -13.70
C HIS A 70 27.40 -2.16 -14.51
N GLY A 71 26.32 -1.46 -14.11
CA GLY A 71 25.80 -0.29 -14.80
C GLY A 71 24.71 -0.61 -15.82
N ASP A 72 24.25 -1.84 -15.87
CA ASP A 72 23.22 -2.27 -16.81
C ASP A 72 21.81 -1.91 -16.32
N TYR A 73 20.96 -1.50 -17.27
CA TYR A 73 19.57 -1.15 -17.03
C TYR A 73 18.69 -2.40 -17.03
N HIS A 74 17.83 -2.49 -16.03
CA HIS A 74 16.84 -3.56 -15.89
C HIS A 74 15.45 -2.99 -15.65
N GLU A 75 14.45 -3.65 -16.25
CA GLU A 75 13.04 -3.41 -16.00
C GLU A 75 12.32 -4.74 -15.86
N GLU A 76 11.64 -4.96 -14.75
CA GLU A 76 10.95 -6.21 -14.46
C GLU A 76 9.61 -6.00 -13.75
N LYS A 77 8.65 -6.87 -14.04
CA LYS A 77 7.39 -6.92 -13.29
C LYS A 77 7.57 -7.68 -11.99
N VAL A 78 7.18 -7.04 -10.90
CA VAL A 78 7.22 -7.62 -9.55
C VAL A 78 5.82 -8.11 -9.19
N LYS A 79 5.68 -9.42 -9.00
CA LYS A 79 4.41 -10.01 -8.55
C LYS A 79 3.99 -9.38 -7.21
N THR A 80 2.76 -8.90 -7.15
CA THR A 80 2.20 -8.35 -5.91
C THR A 80 2.07 -9.46 -4.85
N VAL A 81 2.51 -9.17 -3.64
CA VAL A 81 2.26 -10.03 -2.48
C VAL A 81 0.77 -9.99 -2.18
N GLN A 82 0.17 -11.16 -2.01
CA GLN A 82 -1.25 -11.26 -1.68
C GLN A 82 -1.52 -10.62 -0.32
N GLY A 83 -2.36 -9.59 -0.31
CA GLY A 83 -2.88 -8.97 0.90
C GLY A 83 -4.00 -9.82 1.51
N ASP A 84 -4.25 -9.59 2.80
CA ASP A 84 -5.34 -10.27 3.51
C ASP A 84 -5.82 -9.40 4.68
N TYR A 85 -6.97 -8.76 4.51
CA TYR A 85 -7.59 -7.93 5.55
C TYR A 85 -8.00 -8.72 6.79
N SER A 86 -8.21 -10.04 6.66
CA SER A 86 -8.58 -10.87 7.80
C SER A 86 -7.48 -10.97 8.86
N ARG A 87 -6.22 -10.79 8.47
CA ARG A 87 -5.06 -10.77 9.40
C ARG A 87 -5.18 -9.70 10.46
N TYR A 88 -5.75 -8.55 10.12
CA TYR A 88 -5.99 -7.49 11.11
C TYR A 88 -6.94 -7.97 12.21
N TYR A 89 -8.02 -8.63 11.84
CA TYR A 89 -8.99 -9.15 12.80
C TYR A 89 -8.43 -10.31 13.63
N ALA A 90 -7.60 -11.16 13.02
CA ALA A 90 -6.88 -12.21 13.73
C ALA A 90 -5.91 -11.60 14.77
N ALA A 91 -5.15 -10.57 14.40
CA ALA A 91 -4.26 -9.86 15.33
C ALA A 91 -5.03 -9.17 16.46
N LEU A 92 -6.18 -8.56 16.15
CA LEU A 92 -7.07 -7.96 17.16
C LEU A 92 -7.60 -9.01 18.14
N TYR A 93 -8.04 -10.17 17.65
CA TYR A 93 -8.45 -11.29 18.51
C TYR A 93 -7.34 -11.72 19.46
N GLU A 94 -6.12 -11.89 18.96
CA GLU A 94 -4.95 -12.25 19.78
C GLU A 94 -4.69 -11.19 20.87
N THR A 95 -4.87 -9.93 20.55
CA THR A 95 -4.71 -8.84 21.53
C THR A 95 -5.78 -8.91 22.62
N VAL A 96 -7.04 -9.03 22.22
CA VAL A 96 -8.17 -8.97 23.17
C VAL A 96 -8.28 -10.24 24.03
N VAL A 97 -8.10 -11.41 23.43
CA VAL A 97 -8.31 -12.70 24.10
C VAL A 97 -7.05 -13.22 24.76
N ASN A 98 -5.90 -13.10 24.08
CA ASN A 98 -4.63 -13.69 24.53
C ASN A 98 -3.66 -12.68 25.13
N GLY A 99 -4.05 -11.40 25.24
CA GLY A 99 -3.23 -10.33 25.83
C GLY A 99 -1.95 -10.03 25.05
N ARG A 100 -1.89 -10.37 23.75
CA ARG A 100 -0.74 -10.00 22.90
C ARG A 100 -0.66 -8.50 22.70
N GLU A 101 0.54 -8.00 22.46
CA GLU A 101 0.76 -6.59 22.12
C GLU A 101 -0.03 -6.22 20.86
N GLN A 102 -0.71 -5.09 20.90
CA GLN A 102 -1.48 -4.60 19.77
C GLN A 102 -0.56 -4.25 18.59
N GLU A 103 -0.84 -4.81 17.42
CA GLU A 103 -0.03 -4.63 16.21
C GLU A 103 -0.14 -3.21 15.65
N VAL A 104 -1.36 -2.67 15.59
CA VAL A 104 -1.61 -1.26 15.22
C VAL A 104 -1.84 -0.46 16.50
N LYS A 105 -0.86 0.34 16.90
CA LYS A 105 -0.90 1.09 18.17
C LYS A 105 -1.76 2.35 18.05
N PRO A 106 -2.47 2.74 19.13
CA PRO A 106 -3.29 3.96 19.14
C PRO A 106 -2.52 5.21 18.72
N GLU A 107 -1.25 5.33 19.12
CA GLU A 107 -0.40 6.48 18.80
C GLU A 107 -0.14 6.59 17.29
N GLN A 108 -0.05 5.47 16.59
CA GLN A 108 0.11 5.44 15.13
C GLN A 108 -1.17 5.92 14.44
N THR A 109 -2.34 5.50 14.92
CA THR A 109 -3.63 5.96 14.41
C THR A 109 -3.84 7.45 14.66
N ILE A 110 -3.54 7.93 15.87
CA ILE A 110 -3.60 9.36 16.21
C ILE A 110 -2.67 10.17 15.30
N LEU A 111 -1.43 9.71 15.08
CA LEU A 111 -0.50 10.37 14.18
C LEU A 111 -1.02 10.41 12.74
N GLN A 112 -1.63 9.34 12.26
CA GLN A 112 -2.24 9.29 10.93
C GLN A 112 -3.34 10.35 10.77
N ILE A 113 -4.24 10.47 11.76
CA ILE A 113 -5.31 11.48 11.73
C ILE A 113 -4.73 12.90 11.73
N LYS A 114 -3.74 13.18 12.58
CA LYS A 114 -3.07 14.48 12.62
C LYS A 114 -2.43 14.86 11.27
N LEU A 115 -1.84 13.89 10.58
CA LEU A 115 -1.26 14.12 9.25
C LEU A 115 -2.34 14.43 8.20
N LEU A 116 -3.50 13.77 8.26
CA LEU A 116 -4.63 14.06 7.38
C LEU A 116 -5.21 15.45 7.65
N GLU A 117 -5.42 15.81 8.90
CA GLU A 117 -5.91 17.15 9.32
C GLU A 117 -4.96 18.25 8.82
N ALA A 118 -3.66 18.12 9.06
CA ALA A 118 -2.66 19.08 8.58
C ALA A 118 -2.66 19.22 7.04
N GLY A 119 -2.99 18.16 6.32
CA GLY A 119 -3.14 18.21 4.86
C GLY A 119 -4.38 18.99 4.41
N ILE A 120 -5.44 19.01 5.20
CA ILE A 120 -6.68 19.75 4.92
C ILE A 120 -6.53 21.22 5.30
N GLU A 121 -5.93 21.53 6.45
CA GLU A 121 -5.69 22.89 6.92
C GLU A 121 -4.88 23.74 5.92
N GLY A 122 -4.00 23.14 5.15
CA GLY A 122 -3.23 23.82 4.11
C GLY A 122 -3.99 24.14 2.81
N LEU A 123 -5.30 23.87 2.75
CA LEU A 123 -6.15 24.10 1.57
C LEU A 123 -7.01 25.37 1.66
N HIS A 124 -6.85 26.18 2.72
CA HIS A 124 -7.56 27.45 2.95
C HIS A 124 -6.71 28.66 2.65
#